data_2642702cc3a35ac3793a0a0eadfcf673
#
_entry.id   2642702cc3a35ac3793a0a0eadfcf673
#
_cell.length_a   1.000
_cell.length_b   1.000
_cell.length_c   1.000
_cell.angle_alpha   90.00
_cell.angle_beta   90.00
_cell.angle_gamma   90.00
#
_symmetry.space_group_name_H-M   'P 1'
#
loop_
_entity.id
_entity.type
_entity.pdbx_description
1 polymer ?
#
loop_
_entity_poly.entity_id
_entity_poly.type
_entity_poly.pdbx_seq_one_letter_code
_entity_poly.pdbx_strand_id
1 'polypeptide(L)'
;PGCSSLGVGAFSENGPFRPSGQVLVKNEYSWNKEANVIYLETPAGVGYSYSADAAYYQGVDDKMTAMDNMVFLQRWLQKFPQYKGRDLYIAGESYAGHYIPQLAEAMVEFNKKDRIFNLRGVALGNPVLEFATDFNARAEYFWSHGLISDATYRVFTSACNYSRYVTEYYGGSLSPLCARVMNQVTRETSRFVDKYDVTLDVCLSSVLSQSKILSPHEQVGQRIDVCVEDETVRYLNRRDVQAALHARLVGVDKWAVCSSVLEYELLNLQIPTISVVGSLVKSGIRVLVYSGDQDSVIPLTGSRTLVQNLARDMGLKTTTPYRVWFEGQQ
;
A
#
# COMPACT_ATOMS: atom_id res chain seq x y z
N PRO A 1 -3.28 -6.16 -4.16
CA PRO A 1 -4.45 -6.11 -3.26
C PRO A 1 -4.43 -7.28 -2.27
N GLY A 2 -5.21 -7.17 -1.16
CA GLY A 2 -5.43 -8.30 -0.27
C GLY A 2 -4.51 -8.38 0.95
N CYS A 3 -3.77 -7.34 1.30
CA CYS A 3 -2.96 -7.30 2.51
C CYS A 3 -3.57 -6.38 3.59
N SER A 4 -3.23 -6.64 4.85
CA SER A 4 -3.90 -6.11 6.03
C SER A 4 -3.46 -4.71 6.40
N SER A 5 -4.38 -3.76 6.42
CA SER A 5 -4.16 -2.43 7.00
C SER A 5 -3.92 -2.47 8.52
N LEU A 6 -4.49 -3.46 9.22
CA LEU A 6 -4.24 -3.65 10.65
C LEU A 6 -2.80 -4.10 10.89
N GLY A 7 -2.37 -5.17 10.20
CA GLY A 7 -1.04 -5.72 10.39
C GLY A 7 0.07 -4.79 9.91
N VAL A 8 -0.03 -4.29 8.68
CA VAL A 8 0.97 -3.39 8.10
C VAL A 8 0.79 -1.98 8.67
N GLY A 9 -0.30 -1.31 8.37
CA GLY A 9 -0.51 0.09 8.76
C GLY A 9 -0.47 0.33 10.27
N ALA A 10 -1.28 -0.42 11.05
CA ALA A 10 -1.38 -0.15 12.48
C ALA A 10 -0.21 -0.73 13.30
N PHE A 11 0.23 -1.95 13.01
CA PHE A 11 1.22 -2.63 13.85
C PHE A 11 2.65 -2.57 13.32
N SER A 12 2.86 -2.20 12.06
CA SER A 12 4.20 -2.14 11.48
C SER A 12 4.64 -0.72 11.09
N GLU A 13 3.69 0.20 10.84
CA GLU A 13 4.01 1.54 10.31
C GLU A 13 3.57 2.66 11.25
N ASN A 14 2.33 3.18 11.10
CA ASN A 14 1.91 4.46 11.66
C ASN A 14 0.92 4.37 12.82
N GLY A 15 0.59 3.17 13.28
CA GLY A 15 -0.27 2.98 14.44
C GLY A 15 0.46 3.20 15.77
N PRO A 16 -0.28 3.18 16.89
CA PRO A 16 0.25 3.61 18.20
C PRO A 16 1.22 2.63 18.85
N PHE A 17 1.20 1.36 18.42
CA PHE A 17 2.00 0.30 19.03
C PHE A 17 2.57 -0.63 17.99
N ARG A 18 3.79 -1.13 18.25
CA ARG A 18 4.47 -2.17 17.47
C ARG A 18 4.72 -3.39 18.34
N PRO A 19 4.49 -4.61 17.86
CA PRO A 19 4.89 -5.82 18.56
C PRO A 19 6.41 -5.88 18.71
N SER A 20 6.87 -6.32 19.88
CA SER A 20 8.27 -6.61 20.15
C SER A 20 8.34 -7.80 21.11
N GLY A 21 8.57 -8.99 20.56
CA GLY A 21 8.51 -10.24 21.30
C GLY A 21 7.12 -10.50 21.90
N GLN A 22 7.02 -10.44 23.22
CA GLN A 22 5.77 -10.69 23.96
C GLN A 22 4.98 -9.44 24.33
N VAL A 23 5.54 -8.25 24.07
CA VAL A 23 4.98 -6.97 24.50
C VAL A 23 4.69 -6.05 23.32
N LEU A 24 3.96 -4.98 23.59
CA LEU A 24 3.80 -3.88 22.66
C LEU A 24 4.70 -2.72 23.09
N VAL A 25 5.46 -2.17 22.15
CA VAL A 25 6.20 -0.93 22.33
C VAL A 25 5.45 0.23 21.68
N LYS A 26 5.54 1.41 22.30
CA LYS A 26 4.87 2.60 21.79
C LYS A 26 5.58 3.12 20.56
N ASN A 27 4.79 3.51 19.56
CA ASN A 27 5.30 4.21 18.39
C ASN A 27 5.24 5.72 18.61
N GLU A 28 6.40 6.36 18.72
CA GLU A 28 6.49 7.81 18.93
C GLU A 28 6.04 8.63 17.71
N TYR A 29 5.97 8.03 16.51
CA TYR A 29 5.54 8.68 15.28
C TYR A 29 4.12 8.27 14.86
N SER A 30 3.32 7.80 15.81
CA SER A 30 1.95 7.37 15.54
C SER A 30 1.06 8.53 15.08
N TRP A 31 0.31 8.27 14.01
CA TRP A 31 -0.73 9.19 13.52
C TRP A 31 -1.87 9.39 14.54
N ASN A 32 -2.05 8.44 15.45
CA ASN A 32 -3.03 8.54 16.53
C ASN A 32 -2.72 9.67 17.53
N LYS A 33 -1.55 10.30 17.49
CA LYS A 33 -1.26 11.52 18.26
C LYS A 33 -2.07 12.72 17.76
N GLU A 34 -2.36 12.77 16.46
CA GLU A 34 -2.99 13.92 15.80
C GLU A 34 -4.44 13.65 15.36
N ALA A 35 -4.83 12.37 15.19
CA ALA A 35 -6.13 12.00 14.66
C ALA A 35 -6.69 10.72 15.28
N ASN A 36 -8.02 10.55 15.19
CA ASN A 36 -8.60 9.21 15.35
C ASN A 36 -8.40 8.45 14.04
N VAL A 37 -7.79 7.27 14.10
CA VAL A 37 -7.47 6.45 12.93
C VAL A 37 -8.28 5.16 12.97
N ILE A 38 -8.89 4.80 11.84
CA ILE A 38 -9.55 3.51 11.62
C ILE A 38 -8.68 2.75 10.63
N TYR A 39 -8.22 1.58 11.02
CA TYR A 39 -7.53 0.63 10.14
C TYR A 39 -8.53 -0.42 9.68
N LEU A 40 -8.84 -0.43 8.39
CA LEU A 40 -9.82 -1.33 7.81
C LEU A 40 -9.14 -2.44 7.01
N GLU A 41 -9.25 -3.69 7.47
CA GLU A 41 -8.85 -4.84 6.67
C GLU A 41 -9.86 -5.05 5.54
N THR A 42 -9.46 -4.79 4.30
CA THR A 42 -10.31 -4.77 3.11
C THR A 42 -9.58 -5.31 1.88
N PRO A 43 -10.31 -6.01 0.98
CA PRO A 43 -11.71 -6.47 1.04
C PRO A 43 -11.95 -7.59 2.07
N ALA A 44 -13.19 -8.10 2.18
CA ALA A 44 -13.47 -9.28 2.99
C ALA A 44 -12.62 -10.47 2.52
N GLY A 45 -12.07 -11.24 3.48
CA GLY A 45 -11.05 -12.25 3.24
C GLY A 45 -9.64 -11.80 3.60
N VAL A 46 -9.44 -10.50 3.90
CA VAL A 46 -8.16 -9.95 4.38
C VAL A 46 -8.16 -9.93 5.90
N GLY A 47 -7.12 -10.48 6.51
CA GLY A 47 -6.93 -10.51 7.94
C GLY A 47 -8.10 -11.16 8.69
N TYR A 48 -8.76 -10.41 9.57
CA TYR A 48 -9.95 -10.86 10.28
C TYR A 48 -11.28 -10.54 9.57
N SER A 49 -11.24 -9.79 8.46
CA SER A 49 -12.44 -9.51 7.68
C SER A 49 -12.85 -10.71 6.88
N TYR A 50 -14.15 -11.04 6.91
CA TYR A 50 -14.67 -12.24 6.24
C TYR A 50 -16.04 -12.00 5.62
N SER A 51 -16.40 -12.85 4.66
CA SER A 51 -17.75 -12.99 4.14
C SER A 51 -18.37 -14.28 4.66
N ALA A 52 -19.68 -14.25 4.98
CA ALA A 52 -20.45 -15.45 5.30
C ALA A 52 -20.67 -16.33 4.05
N ASP A 53 -20.58 -15.76 2.87
CA ASP A 53 -20.66 -16.46 1.59
C ASP A 53 -19.24 -16.67 1.04
N ALA A 54 -18.80 -17.93 0.95
CA ALA A 54 -17.49 -18.29 0.42
C ALA A 54 -17.35 -17.95 -1.07
N ALA A 55 -18.43 -17.89 -1.82
CA ALA A 55 -18.41 -17.50 -3.23
C ALA A 55 -18.00 -16.03 -3.44
N TYR A 56 -18.13 -15.18 -2.41
CA TYR A 56 -17.66 -13.80 -2.44
C TYR A 56 -16.17 -13.68 -2.77
N TYR A 57 -15.34 -14.63 -2.30
CA TYR A 57 -13.89 -14.52 -2.47
C TYR A 57 -13.41 -14.75 -3.91
N GLN A 58 -14.29 -15.24 -4.78
CA GLN A 58 -13.99 -15.48 -6.19
C GLN A 58 -14.34 -14.26 -7.04
N GLY A 59 -13.35 -13.70 -7.71
CA GLY A 59 -13.56 -12.58 -8.62
C GLY A 59 -13.87 -11.25 -7.94
N VAL A 60 -13.29 -11.00 -6.77
CA VAL A 60 -13.39 -9.68 -6.11
C VAL A 60 -12.62 -8.64 -6.93
N ASP A 61 -13.24 -7.50 -7.14
CA ASP A 61 -12.69 -6.40 -7.93
C ASP A 61 -12.65 -5.07 -7.17
N ASP A 62 -12.11 -4.05 -7.81
CA ASP A 62 -11.99 -2.69 -7.24
C ASP A 62 -13.36 -2.09 -6.92
N LYS A 63 -14.35 -2.32 -7.78
CA LYS A 63 -15.69 -1.75 -7.62
C LYS A 63 -16.42 -2.37 -6.43
N MET A 64 -16.35 -3.69 -6.29
CA MET A 64 -16.88 -4.39 -5.11
C MET A 64 -16.22 -3.88 -3.84
N THR A 65 -14.89 -3.79 -3.84
CA THR A 65 -14.12 -3.30 -2.69
C THR A 65 -14.51 -1.86 -2.30
N ALA A 66 -14.63 -0.95 -3.28
CA ALA A 66 -15.05 0.43 -3.02
C ALA A 66 -16.46 0.51 -2.43
N MET A 67 -17.41 -0.28 -2.96
CA MET A 67 -18.79 -0.30 -2.48
C MET A 67 -18.90 -0.91 -1.08
N ASP A 68 -18.19 -1.97 -0.78
CA ASP A 68 -18.18 -2.58 0.55
C ASP A 68 -17.58 -1.63 1.59
N ASN A 69 -16.48 -0.95 1.26
CA ASN A 69 -15.89 0.08 2.09
C ASN A 69 -16.85 1.25 2.34
N MET A 70 -17.60 1.65 1.33
CA MET A 70 -18.64 2.66 1.43
C MET A 70 -19.74 2.24 2.42
N VAL A 71 -20.25 1.02 2.29
CA VAL A 71 -21.28 0.46 3.20
C VAL A 71 -20.73 0.33 4.61
N PHE A 72 -19.48 -0.12 4.77
CA PHE A 72 -18.82 -0.17 6.07
C PHE A 72 -18.82 1.22 6.74
N LEU A 73 -18.38 2.26 6.06
CA LEU A 73 -18.31 3.61 6.60
C LEU A 73 -19.69 4.17 6.97
N GLN A 74 -20.71 3.91 6.14
CA GLN A 74 -22.08 4.30 6.46
C GLN A 74 -22.57 3.65 7.76
N ARG A 75 -22.38 2.32 7.90
CA ARG A 75 -22.77 1.56 9.09
C ARG A 75 -21.94 1.97 10.31
N TRP A 76 -20.66 2.23 10.12
CA TRP A 76 -19.79 2.71 11.19
C TRP A 76 -20.25 4.05 11.74
N LEU A 77 -20.57 5.03 10.87
CA LEU A 77 -21.11 6.33 11.28
C LEU A 77 -22.51 6.25 11.89
N GLN A 78 -23.30 5.23 11.52
CA GLN A 78 -24.58 4.97 12.21
C GLN A 78 -24.37 4.44 13.63
N LYS A 79 -23.40 3.54 13.80
CA LYS A 79 -23.05 2.96 15.10
C LYS A 79 -22.34 3.95 16.03
N PHE A 80 -21.54 4.85 15.47
CA PHE A 80 -20.75 5.86 16.18
C PHE A 80 -21.11 7.28 15.73
N PRO A 81 -22.33 7.75 16.02
CA PRO A 81 -22.86 9.02 15.50
C PRO A 81 -22.08 10.25 15.97
N GLN A 82 -21.30 10.16 17.05
CA GLN A 82 -20.45 11.24 17.57
C GLN A 82 -19.31 11.63 16.61
N TYR A 83 -19.05 10.82 15.59
CA TYR A 83 -18.06 11.11 14.54
C TYR A 83 -18.69 11.70 13.28
N LYS A 84 -20.02 11.74 13.17
CA LYS A 84 -20.70 12.41 12.06
C LYS A 84 -20.32 13.90 12.01
N GLY A 85 -20.05 14.39 10.82
CA GLY A 85 -19.71 15.80 10.61
C GLY A 85 -18.27 16.18 10.94
N ARG A 86 -17.48 15.31 11.56
CA ARG A 86 -16.03 15.54 11.71
C ARG A 86 -15.34 15.52 10.35
N ASP A 87 -14.26 16.28 10.23
CA ASP A 87 -13.41 16.24 9.04
C ASP A 87 -12.89 14.82 8.85
N LEU A 88 -13.10 14.28 7.65
CA LEU A 88 -12.73 12.93 7.27
C LEU A 88 -11.64 12.99 6.21
N TYR A 89 -10.59 12.22 6.43
CA TYR A 89 -9.53 11.95 5.46
C TYR A 89 -9.44 10.44 5.25
N ILE A 90 -9.18 10.02 4.03
CA ILE A 90 -8.91 8.62 3.73
C ILE A 90 -7.51 8.50 3.15
N ALA A 91 -6.77 7.51 3.63
CA ALA A 91 -5.39 7.29 3.26
C ALA A 91 -5.16 5.84 2.87
N GLY A 92 -4.23 5.62 1.97
CA GLY A 92 -3.80 4.29 1.59
C GLY A 92 -2.51 4.32 0.79
N GLU A 93 -1.90 3.14 0.65
CA GLU A 93 -0.63 3.00 -0.06
C GLU A 93 -0.68 1.89 -1.10
N SER A 94 0.27 1.92 -2.02
CA SER A 94 0.47 0.89 -3.03
C SER A 94 -0.80 0.67 -3.87
N TYR A 95 -1.41 -0.53 -3.84
CA TYR A 95 -2.65 -0.84 -4.53
C TYR A 95 -3.82 0.04 -4.09
N ALA A 96 -3.78 0.67 -2.94
CA ALA A 96 -4.81 1.61 -2.52
C ALA A 96 -4.85 2.90 -3.37
N GLY A 97 -3.90 3.12 -4.29
CA GLY A 97 -4.06 4.03 -5.42
C GLY A 97 -5.27 3.71 -6.31
N HIS A 98 -5.75 2.47 -6.28
CA HIS A 98 -7.04 2.06 -6.84
C HIS A 98 -8.19 2.21 -5.84
N TYR A 99 -8.01 1.75 -4.59
CA TYR A 99 -9.08 1.75 -3.59
C TYR A 99 -9.53 3.15 -3.17
N ILE A 100 -8.59 4.03 -2.84
CA ILE A 100 -8.87 5.32 -2.23
C ILE A 100 -9.55 6.29 -3.21
N PRO A 101 -9.09 6.48 -4.46
CA PRO A 101 -9.78 7.36 -5.40
C PRO A 101 -11.20 6.90 -5.70
N GLN A 102 -11.42 5.61 -5.91
CA GLN A 102 -12.74 5.06 -6.22
C GLN A 102 -13.70 5.17 -5.03
N LEU A 103 -13.24 4.90 -3.80
CA LEU A 103 -14.03 5.11 -2.59
C LEU A 103 -14.37 6.60 -2.39
N ALA A 104 -13.39 7.49 -2.57
CA ALA A 104 -13.60 8.93 -2.45
C ALA A 104 -14.61 9.45 -3.48
N GLU A 105 -14.53 9.00 -4.72
CA GLU A 105 -15.49 9.34 -5.77
C GLU A 105 -16.90 8.86 -5.40
N ALA A 106 -17.03 7.62 -4.91
CA ALA A 106 -18.30 7.09 -4.43
C ALA A 106 -18.89 7.92 -3.27
N MET A 107 -18.04 8.38 -2.34
CA MET A 107 -18.45 9.24 -1.22
C MET A 107 -18.90 10.62 -1.70
N VAL A 108 -18.18 11.23 -2.64
CA VAL A 108 -18.54 12.53 -3.24
C VAL A 108 -19.89 12.41 -3.98
N GLU A 109 -20.08 11.35 -4.75
CA GLU A 109 -21.33 11.12 -5.47
C GLU A 109 -22.51 10.87 -4.52
N PHE A 110 -22.30 10.06 -3.48
CA PHE A 110 -23.31 9.83 -2.44
C PHE A 110 -23.73 11.13 -1.75
N ASN A 111 -22.77 11.98 -1.40
CA ASN A 111 -23.02 13.25 -0.74
C ASN A 111 -23.87 14.25 -1.55
N LYS A 112 -24.03 14.05 -2.84
CA LYS A 112 -24.98 14.85 -3.66
C LYS A 112 -26.42 14.57 -3.30
N LYS A 113 -26.72 13.39 -2.75
CA LYS A 113 -28.07 12.96 -2.35
C LYS A 113 -28.28 13.06 -0.85
N ASP A 114 -27.31 12.57 -0.08
CA ASP A 114 -27.33 12.55 1.39
C ASP A 114 -25.93 12.83 1.93
N ARG A 115 -25.73 14.02 2.47
CA ARG A 115 -24.42 14.50 2.92
C ARG A 115 -24.06 13.98 4.30
N ILE A 116 -23.52 12.75 4.34
CA ILE A 116 -23.08 12.11 5.59
C ILE A 116 -21.56 12.10 5.76
N PHE A 117 -20.78 12.22 4.68
CA PHE A 117 -19.32 12.20 4.73
C PHE A 117 -18.77 13.62 4.60
N ASN A 118 -18.07 14.09 5.62
CA ASN A 118 -17.38 15.37 5.55
C ASN A 118 -15.94 15.13 5.02
N LEU A 119 -15.83 14.53 3.82
CA LEU A 119 -14.56 14.23 3.18
C LEU A 119 -13.82 15.51 2.82
N ARG A 120 -12.60 15.67 3.35
CA ARG A 120 -11.73 16.83 3.16
C ARG A 120 -10.54 16.55 2.28
N GLY A 121 -10.03 15.33 2.34
CA GLY A 121 -8.86 14.97 1.54
C GLY A 121 -8.60 13.50 1.48
N VAL A 122 -7.70 13.15 0.55
CA VAL A 122 -7.15 11.81 0.39
C VAL A 122 -5.62 11.88 0.42
N ALA A 123 -4.99 10.84 0.96
CA ALA A 123 -3.53 10.69 0.98
C ALA A 123 -3.15 9.35 0.33
N LEU A 124 -2.20 9.40 -0.60
CA LEU A 124 -1.80 8.28 -1.44
C LEU A 124 -0.28 8.11 -1.35
N GLY A 125 0.16 7.04 -0.70
CA GLY A 125 1.57 6.69 -0.54
C GLY A 125 2.05 5.68 -1.59
N ASN A 126 3.11 5.96 -2.33
CA ASN A 126 3.62 5.11 -3.41
C ASN A 126 2.48 4.43 -4.22
N PRO A 127 1.50 5.20 -4.72
CA PRO A 127 0.25 4.65 -5.24
C PRO A 127 0.40 4.08 -6.64
N VAL A 128 -0.31 3.00 -6.94
CA VAL A 128 -0.56 2.56 -8.31
C VAL A 128 -1.72 3.38 -8.87
N LEU A 129 -1.45 4.23 -9.86
CA LEU A 129 -2.44 5.14 -10.46
C LEU A 129 -2.63 4.91 -11.96
N GLU A 130 -1.57 4.46 -12.65
CA GLU A 130 -1.63 4.08 -14.06
C GLU A 130 -0.59 2.99 -14.31
N PHE A 131 -1.10 1.85 -14.73
CA PHE A 131 -0.39 0.58 -14.79
C PHE A 131 0.95 0.62 -15.54
N ALA A 132 0.94 1.18 -16.75
CA ALA A 132 2.14 1.13 -17.60
C ALA A 132 3.24 2.06 -17.06
N THR A 133 2.89 3.27 -16.63
CA THR A 133 3.87 4.22 -16.10
C THR A 133 4.46 3.76 -14.79
N ASP A 134 3.60 3.36 -13.83
CA ASP A 134 4.06 2.95 -12.50
C ASP A 134 4.93 1.69 -12.56
N PHE A 135 4.49 0.67 -13.31
CA PHE A 135 5.21 -0.60 -13.36
C PHE A 135 6.46 -0.56 -14.25
N ASN A 136 6.46 0.22 -15.31
CA ASN A 136 7.64 0.32 -16.18
C ASN A 136 8.74 1.20 -15.59
N ALA A 137 8.42 2.08 -14.62
CA ALA A 137 9.42 2.85 -13.87
C ALA A 137 10.42 1.95 -13.12
N ARG A 138 10.07 0.70 -12.82
CA ARG A 138 10.97 -0.28 -12.18
C ARG A 138 12.23 -0.55 -12.98
N ALA A 139 12.16 -0.55 -14.29
CA ALA A 139 13.32 -0.83 -15.13
C ALA A 139 14.42 0.22 -14.94
N GLU A 140 14.05 1.49 -14.99
CA GLU A 140 14.96 2.60 -14.73
C GLU A 140 15.47 2.60 -13.29
N TYR A 141 14.58 2.33 -12.32
CA TYR A 141 14.95 2.26 -10.92
C TYR A 141 16.00 1.17 -10.66
N PHE A 142 15.75 -0.07 -11.09
CA PHE A 142 16.70 -1.16 -10.91
C PHE A 142 18.04 -0.88 -11.57
N TRP A 143 18.04 -0.32 -12.77
CA TRP A 143 19.23 0.02 -13.49
C TRP A 143 20.03 1.15 -12.83
N SER A 144 19.38 2.25 -12.47
CA SER A 144 20.03 3.43 -11.85
C SER A 144 20.59 3.13 -10.45
N HIS A 145 20.05 2.14 -9.76
CA HIS A 145 20.52 1.66 -8.45
C HIS A 145 21.52 0.48 -8.56
N GLY A 146 21.94 0.11 -9.78
CA GLY A 146 22.91 -0.96 -10.00
C GLY A 146 22.39 -2.37 -9.70
N LEU A 147 21.06 -2.54 -9.62
CA LEU A 147 20.42 -3.82 -9.31
C LEU A 147 20.30 -4.73 -10.53
N ILE A 148 20.38 -4.18 -11.74
CA ILE A 148 20.44 -4.91 -13.01
C ILE A 148 21.51 -4.31 -13.93
N SER A 149 22.07 -5.15 -14.82
CA SER A 149 23.06 -4.74 -15.80
C SER A 149 22.46 -3.91 -16.95
N ASP A 150 23.33 -3.18 -17.69
CA ASP A 150 22.94 -2.47 -18.91
C ASP A 150 22.30 -3.38 -19.96
N ALA A 151 22.78 -4.64 -20.05
CA ALA A 151 22.25 -5.62 -20.98
C ALA A 151 20.82 -6.01 -20.59
N THR A 152 20.58 -6.25 -19.30
CA THR A 152 19.24 -6.59 -18.77
C THR A 152 18.30 -5.40 -18.88
N TYR A 153 18.75 -4.19 -18.56
CA TYR A 153 17.94 -2.98 -18.74
C TYR A 153 17.45 -2.83 -20.18
N ARG A 154 18.34 -3.01 -21.18
CA ARG A 154 17.96 -2.93 -22.59
C ARG A 154 16.88 -3.90 -22.97
N VAL A 155 16.99 -5.19 -22.59
CA VAL A 155 15.96 -6.19 -22.93
C VAL A 155 14.68 -6.00 -22.11
N PHE A 156 14.81 -5.51 -20.87
CA PHE A 156 13.67 -5.25 -19.99
C PHE A 156 12.84 -4.05 -20.47
N THR A 157 13.44 -3.08 -21.15
CA THR A 157 12.71 -1.92 -21.69
C THR A 157 12.22 -2.13 -23.12
N SER A 158 12.94 -2.90 -23.95
CA SER A 158 12.64 -3.05 -25.38
C SER A 158 11.91 -4.34 -25.76
N ALA A 159 12.22 -5.46 -25.07
CA ALA A 159 11.69 -6.77 -25.46
C ALA A 159 10.47 -7.20 -24.64
N CYS A 160 10.51 -6.98 -23.32
CA CYS A 160 9.41 -7.26 -22.42
C CYS A 160 9.51 -6.39 -21.17
N ASN A 161 8.80 -5.26 -21.16
CA ASN A 161 8.69 -4.43 -19.99
C ASN A 161 7.77 -5.06 -18.91
N TYR A 162 7.77 -4.47 -17.71
CA TYR A 162 7.07 -5.07 -16.59
C TYR A 162 5.54 -5.12 -16.78
N SER A 163 4.96 -4.08 -17.35
CA SER A 163 3.52 -4.06 -17.61
C SER A 163 3.08 -5.15 -18.61
N ARG A 164 3.85 -5.36 -19.67
CA ARG A 164 3.64 -6.47 -20.59
C ARG A 164 3.72 -7.83 -19.89
N TYR A 165 4.77 -8.03 -19.08
CA TYR A 165 4.92 -9.28 -18.33
C TYR A 165 3.72 -9.57 -17.44
N VAL A 166 3.27 -8.58 -16.65
CA VAL A 166 2.12 -8.74 -15.74
C VAL A 166 0.84 -9.03 -16.52
N THR A 167 0.61 -8.33 -17.63
CA THR A 167 -0.55 -8.59 -18.50
C THR A 167 -0.53 -10.01 -19.06
N GLU A 168 0.61 -10.47 -19.59
CA GLU A 168 0.74 -11.83 -20.13
C GLU A 168 0.60 -12.89 -19.01
N TYR A 169 1.18 -12.64 -17.83
CA TYR A 169 1.15 -13.57 -16.70
C TYR A 169 -0.26 -13.80 -16.17
N TYR A 170 -0.98 -12.72 -15.83
CA TYR A 170 -2.35 -12.83 -15.32
C TYR A 170 -3.38 -13.14 -16.41
N GLY A 171 -3.07 -12.84 -17.66
CA GLY A 171 -3.88 -13.27 -18.80
C GLY A 171 -3.66 -14.73 -19.21
N GLY A 172 -2.82 -15.47 -18.48
CA GLY A 172 -2.56 -16.91 -18.74
C GLY A 172 -1.80 -17.20 -20.04
N SER A 173 -1.12 -16.19 -20.62
CA SER A 173 -0.46 -16.29 -21.94
C SER A 173 1.01 -15.83 -21.92
N LEU A 174 1.71 -16.09 -20.82
CA LEU A 174 3.11 -15.66 -20.65
C LEU A 174 4.02 -16.20 -21.76
N SER A 175 4.56 -15.30 -22.56
CA SER A 175 5.46 -15.64 -23.66
C SER A 175 6.83 -16.12 -23.16
N PRO A 176 7.49 -17.04 -23.88
CA PRO A 176 8.85 -17.48 -23.52
C PRO A 176 9.86 -16.33 -23.49
N LEU A 177 9.63 -15.28 -24.27
CA LEU A 177 10.47 -14.08 -24.27
C LEU A 177 10.35 -13.34 -22.95
N CYS A 178 9.14 -13.00 -22.54
CA CYS A 178 8.89 -12.32 -21.27
C CYS A 178 9.35 -13.15 -20.07
N ALA A 179 9.10 -14.46 -20.06
CA ALA A 179 9.59 -15.34 -19.02
C ALA A 179 11.12 -15.30 -18.88
N ARG A 180 11.87 -15.32 -20.01
CA ARG A 180 13.34 -15.22 -19.98
C ARG A 180 13.84 -13.86 -19.45
N VAL A 181 13.25 -12.77 -19.92
CA VAL A 181 13.62 -11.42 -19.47
C VAL A 181 13.40 -11.28 -17.96
N MET A 182 12.24 -11.67 -17.46
CA MET A 182 11.93 -11.58 -16.03
C MET A 182 12.77 -12.50 -15.16
N ASN A 183 13.09 -13.71 -15.64
CA ASN A 183 14.04 -14.60 -14.96
C ASN A 183 15.44 -13.98 -14.86
N GLN A 184 15.88 -13.23 -15.87
CA GLN A 184 17.14 -12.52 -15.82
C GLN A 184 17.11 -11.36 -14.84
N VAL A 185 16.07 -10.52 -14.86
CA VAL A 185 15.83 -9.44 -13.89
C VAL A 185 15.86 -9.99 -12.46
N THR A 186 15.11 -11.06 -12.20
CA THR A 186 15.02 -11.67 -10.86
C THR A 186 16.36 -12.22 -10.37
N ARG A 187 17.18 -12.77 -11.26
CA ARG A 187 18.51 -13.26 -10.88
C ARG A 187 19.47 -12.14 -10.54
N GLU A 188 19.39 -11.01 -11.26
CA GLU A 188 20.28 -9.86 -11.02
C GLU A 188 19.86 -9.05 -9.80
N THR A 189 18.55 -8.83 -9.59
CA THR A 189 18.04 -8.02 -8.46
C THR A 189 18.27 -8.67 -7.10
N SER A 190 18.67 -9.93 -6.98
CA SER A 190 18.91 -10.66 -5.74
C SER A 190 17.67 -10.77 -4.83
N ARG A 191 17.56 -11.89 -4.12
CA ARG A 191 16.53 -12.11 -3.09
C ARG A 191 16.88 -11.48 -1.73
N PHE A 192 18.06 -10.90 -1.60
CA PHE A 192 18.55 -10.30 -0.37
C PHE A 192 18.40 -8.78 -0.37
N VAL A 193 17.76 -8.20 -1.37
CA VAL A 193 17.39 -6.79 -1.42
C VAL A 193 15.90 -6.69 -1.08
N ASP A 194 15.57 -5.87 -0.09
CA ASP A 194 14.18 -5.52 0.17
C ASP A 194 13.68 -4.63 -0.97
N LYS A 195 12.56 -5.03 -1.60
CA LYS A 195 12.03 -4.30 -2.75
C LYS A 195 11.24 -3.07 -2.35
N TYR A 196 10.75 -3.01 -1.12
CA TYR A 196 10.02 -1.86 -0.59
C TYR A 196 10.94 -0.77 -0.02
N ASP A 197 12.16 -1.16 0.37
CA ASP A 197 13.24 -0.25 0.73
C ASP A 197 14.59 -0.90 0.43
N VAL A 198 15.19 -0.54 -0.71
CA VAL A 198 16.45 -1.16 -1.19
C VAL A 198 17.66 -0.87 -0.30
N THR A 199 17.51 -0.01 0.69
CA THR A 199 18.56 0.28 1.69
C THR A 199 18.48 -0.58 2.92
N LEU A 200 17.39 -1.35 3.09
CA LEU A 200 17.18 -2.22 4.24
C LEU A 200 17.59 -3.66 3.93
N ASP A 201 18.03 -4.33 4.97
CA ASP A 201 18.21 -5.79 4.96
C ASP A 201 16.84 -6.49 4.92
N VAL A 202 16.82 -7.69 4.36
CA VAL A 202 15.63 -8.57 4.47
C VAL A 202 15.64 -9.30 5.82
N CYS A 203 14.45 -9.63 6.33
CA CYS A 203 14.32 -10.40 7.58
C CYS A 203 14.80 -11.84 7.38
N LEU A 204 16.05 -12.11 7.76
CA LEU A 204 16.65 -13.43 7.79
C LEU A 204 17.23 -13.72 9.17
N SER A 205 17.05 -14.93 9.67
CA SER A 205 17.61 -15.35 10.97
C SER A 205 19.13 -15.17 11.06
N SER A 206 19.86 -15.32 9.96
CA SER A 206 21.31 -15.09 9.87
C SER A 206 21.68 -13.62 10.00
N VAL A 207 20.91 -12.70 9.42
CA VAL A 207 21.11 -11.25 9.50
C VAL A 207 20.89 -10.78 10.95
N LEU A 208 19.82 -11.25 11.60
CA LEU A 208 19.54 -10.96 13.01
C LEU A 208 20.68 -11.45 13.93
N SER A 209 21.27 -12.60 13.62
CA SER A 209 22.40 -13.14 14.37
C SER A 209 23.67 -12.31 14.20
N GLN A 210 23.96 -11.86 12.97
CA GLN A 210 25.11 -11.01 12.67
C GLN A 210 24.98 -9.61 13.26
N SER A 211 23.79 -9.00 13.22
CA SER A 211 23.55 -7.68 13.80
C SER A 211 23.77 -7.63 15.30
N LYS A 212 23.53 -8.76 16.01
CA LYS A 212 23.82 -8.91 17.44
C LYS A 212 25.32 -9.03 17.73
N ILE A 213 26.11 -9.56 16.80
CA ILE A 213 27.57 -9.78 16.96
C ILE A 213 28.36 -8.51 16.64
N LEU A 214 27.92 -7.73 15.64
CA LEU A 214 28.69 -6.61 15.09
C LEU A 214 28.45 -5.26 15.77
N SER A 215 27.60 -5.16 16.76
CA SER A 215 27.27 -3.87 17.40
C SER A 215 27.10 -3.92 18.91
N PRO A 216 28.17 -4.00 19.70
CA PRO A 216 28.07 -3.66 21.14
C PRO A 216 28.07 -2.15 21.42
N HIS A 217 28.48 -1.28 20.48
CA HIS A 217 28.84 0.11 20.81
C HIS A 217 28.47 1.21 19.82
N GLU A 218 27.57 1.01 18.85
CA GLU A 218 27.19 2.10 17.96
C GLU A 218 25.73 2.48 18.06
N GLN A 219 25.57 3.65 18.61
CA GLN A 219 24.55 4.68 18.43
C GLN A 219 23.08 4.26 18.54
N VAL A 220 22.47 4.91 19.50
CA VAL A 220 21.03 5.07 19.72
C VAL A 220 20.37 5.86 18.55
N GLY A 221 20.54 5.38 17.33
CA GLY A 221 19.62 5.63 16.23
C GLY A 221 18.62 4.49 16.26
N GLN A 222 17.33 4.81 16.20
CA GLN A 222 16.28 3.79 16.14
C GLN A 222 16.56 2.90 14.91
N ARG A 223 17.13 1.72 15.11
CA ARG A 223 17.27 0.72 14.05
C ARG A 223 15.88 0.28 13.65
N ILE A 224 15.62 0.33 12.35
CA ILE A 224 14.39 -0.23 11.79
C ILE A 224 14.42 -1.74 12.01
N ASP A 225 13.38 -2.27 12.66
CA ASP A 225 13.21 -3.71 12.82
C ASP A 225 12.66 -4.30 11.52
N VAL A 226 13.53 -4.84 10.69
CA VAL A 226 13.17 -5.47 9.41
C VAL A 226 12.32 -6.74 9.58
N CYS A 227 12.14 -7.24 10.80
CA CYS A 227 11.32 -8.40 11.10
C CYS A 227 9.99 -8.05 11.81
N VAL A 228 9.61 -6.78 11.84
CA VAL A 228 8.38 -6.33 12.50
C VAL A 228 7.13 -7.01 11.95
N GLU A 229 7.11 -7.38 10.67
CA GLU A 229 5.99 -8.11 10.06
C GLU A 229 5.86 -9.51 10.66
N ASP A 230 6.96 -10.25 10.80
CA ASP A 230 6.97 -11.58 11.43
C ASP A 230 6.50 -11.51 12.91
N GLU A 231 6.91 -10.47 13.62
CA GLU A 231 6.47 -10.23 15.01
C GLU A 231 4.97 -9.90 15.06
N THR A 232 4.47 -9.11 14.11
CA THR A 232 3.06 -8.78 13.97
C THR A 232 2.23 -10.03 13.69
N VAL A 233 2.68 -10.90 12.78
CA VAL A 233 2.01 -12.18 12.51
C VAL A 233 1.92 -13.05 13.77
N ARG A 234 3.01 -13.16 14.52
CA ARG A 234 3.01 -13.92 15.78
C ARG A 234 2.07 -13.32 16.81
N TYR A 235 2.07 -11.98 16.94
CA TYR A 235 1.25 -11.26 17.91
C TYR A 235 -0.24 -11.41 17.60
N LEU A 236 -0.66 -11.16 16.36
CA LEU A 236 -2.08 -11.22 15.94
C LEU A 236 -2.64 -12.66 15.90
N ASN A 237 -1.80 -13.69 15.96
CA ASN A 237 -2.23 -15.07 16.10
C ASN A 237 -2.35 -15.55 17.56
N ARG A 238 -2.04 -14.71 18.54
CA ARG A 238 -2.25 -15.02 19.95
C ARG A 238 -3.74 -15.02 20.29
N ARG A 239 -4.20 -16.01 21.01
CA ARG A 239 -5.63 -16.13 21.40
C ARG A 239 -6.10 -15.01 22.31
N ASP A 240 -5.24 -14.57 23.25
CA ASP A 240 -5.52 -13.45 24.15
C ASP A 240 -5.64 -12.13 23.39
N VAL A 241 -4.83 -11.90 22.37
CA VAL A 241 -4.87 -10.73 21.50
C VAL A 241 -6.15 -10.75 20.65
N GLN A 242 -6.47 -11.88 20.04
CA GLN A 242 -7.71 -12.04 19.27
C GLN A 242 -8.95 -11.79 20.12
N ALA A 243 -8.96 -12.31 21.35
CA ALA A 243 -10.03 -12.05 22.29
C ALA A 243 -10.14 -10.56 22.67
N ALA A 244 -9.02 -9.89 22.93
CA ALA A 244 -8.97 -8.46 23.24
C ALA A 244 -9.42 -7.57 22.09
N LEU A 245 -9.10 -7.95 20.85
CA LEU A 245 -9.54 -7.28 19.63
C LEU A 245 -10.98 -7.64 19.23
N HIS A 246 -11.64 -8.56 19.95
CA HIS A 246 -12.93 -9.14 19.57
C HIS A 246 -12.93 -9.74 18.16
N ALA A 247 -11.76 -10.20 17.71
CA ALA A 247 -11.56 -10.76 16.39
C ALA A 247 -12.00 -12.22 16.30
N ARG A 248 -12.37 -12.63 15.10
CA ARG A 248 -12.74 -14.03 14.79
C ARG A 248 -11.97 -14.46 13.55
N LEU A 249 -11.51 -15.71 13.56
CA LEU A 249 -11.07 -16.41 12.37
C LEU A 249 -12.26 -17.16 11.78
N VAL A 250 -12.63 -16.83 10.54
CA VAL A 250 -13.73 -17.48 9.81
C VAL A 250 -13.25 -17.90 8.44
N GLY A 251 -13.28 -19.20 8.16
CA GLY A 251 -12.83 -19.77 6.89
C GLY A 251 -11.31 -19.80 6.71
N VAL A 252 -10.54 -19.43 7.75
CA VAL A 252 -9.08 -19.49 7.78
C VAL A 252 -8.60 -20.02 9.12
N ASP A 253 -7.46 -20.72 9.16
CA ASP A 253 -6.91 -21.30 10.38
C ASP A 253 -6.10 -20.31 11.21
N LYS A 254 -5.56 -19.27 10.57
CA LYS A 254 -4.71 -18.27 11.19
C LYS A 254 -4.85 -16.93 10.47
N TRP A 255 -4.59 -15.87 11.21
CA TRP A 255 -4.42 -14.54 10.63
C TRP A 255 -3.12 -14.48 9.83
N ALA A 256 -3.16 -13.85 8.66
CA ALA A 256 -2.01 -13.63 7.80
C ALA A 256 -2.01 -12.18 7.30
N VAL A 257 -0.82 -11.64 6.99
CA VAL A 257 -0.66 -10.28 6.45
C VAL A 257 -1.44 -10.11 5.15
N CYS A 258 -1.31 -11.08 4.25
CA CYS A 258 -2.02 -11.07 2.98
C CYS A 258 -2.95 -12.28 2.89
N SER A 259 -4.11 -12.10 2.29
CA SER A 259 -5.14 -13.13 2.14
C SER A 259 -4.66 -14.30 1.30
N SER A 260 -4.99 -15.51 1.75
CA SER A 260 -4.79 -16.76 1.00
C SER A 260 -6.09 -17.31 0.39
N VAL A 261 -7.23 -16.66 0.65
CA VAL A 261 -8.55 -17.13 0.18
C VAL A 261 -9.16 -16.21 -0.89
N LEU A 262 -8.61 -15.01 -1.03
CA LEU A 262 -9.11 -13.99 -1.92
C LEU A 262 -8.57 -14.19 -3.33
N GLU A 263 -9.44 -14.39 -4.30
CA GLU A 263 -9.13 -14.35 -5.73
C GLU A 263 -9.51 -12.97 -6.28
N TYR A 264 -8.51 -12.10 -6.39
CA TYR A 264 -8.71 -10.73 -6.83
C TYR A 264 -8.51 -10.60 -8.34
N GLU A 265 -9.40 -9.82 -9.00
CA GLU A 265 -9.30 -9.51 -10.42
C GLU A 265 -8.15 -8.52 -10.68
N LEU A 266 -6.94 -9.05 -10.84
CA LEU A 266 -5.71 -8.23 -10.96
C LEU A 266 -5.62 -7.46 -12.28
N LEU A 267 -6.41 -7.80 -13.29
CA LEU A 267 -6.50 -7.00 -14.52
C LEU A 267 -7.19 -5.65 -14.30
N ASN A 268 -7.82 -5.41 -13.15
CA ASN A 268 -8.23 -4.06 -12.71
C ASN A 268 -7.05 -3.06 -12.70
N LEU A 269 -5.80 -3.53 -12.53
CA LEU A 269 -4.60 -2.70 -12.67
C LEU A 269 -4.52 -1.96 -14.01
N GLN A 270 -5.14 -2.48 -15.07
CA GLN A 270 -5.17 -1.83 -16.38
C GLN A 270 -6.15 -0.67 -16.49
N ILE A 271 -7.00 -0.47 -15.48
CA ILE A 271 -7.97 0.63 -15.42
C ILE A 271 -7.33 1.80 -14.67
N PRO A 272 -6.92 2.90 -15.35
CA PRO A 272 -6.21 3.98 -14.67
C PRO A 272 -7.11 4.70 -13.66
N THR A 273 -6.59 4.97 -12.47
CA THR A 273 -7.27 5.77 -11.43
C THR A 273 -6.77 7.21 -11.34
N ILE A 274 -5.71 7.56 -12.06
CA ILE A 274 -5.19 8.94 -12.10
C ILE A 274 -6.23 9.95 -12.56
N SER A 275 -7.13 9.58 -13.48
CA SER A 275 -8.24 10.43 -13.92
C SER A 275 -9.27 10.67 -12.81
N VAL A 276 -9.52 9.67 -11.97
CA VAL A 276 -10.39 9.78 -10.79
C VAL A 276 -9.78 10.76 -9.77
N VAL A 277 -8.46 10.69 -9.55
CA VAL A 277 -7.74 11.69 -8.74
C VAL A 277 -7.99 13.10 -9.27
N GLY A 278 -7.90 13.31 -10.59
CA GLY A 278 -8.24 14.59 -11.23
C GLY A 278 -9.68 15.04 -10.97
N SER A 279 -10.65 14.11 -10.98
CA SER A 279 -12.05 14.39 -10.66
C SER A 279 -12.24 14.82 -9.20
N LEU A 280 -11.51 14.21 -8.27
CA LEU A 280 -11.52 14.58 -6.85
C LEU A 280 -10.98 16.00 -6.64
N VAL A 281 -9.86 16.35 -7.30
CA VAL A 281 -9.31 17.72 -7.25
C VAL A 281 -10.35 18.74 -7.77
N LYS A 282 -11.00 18.46 -8.91
CA LYS A 282 -12.09 19.32 -9.45
C LYS A 282 -13.29 19.44 -8.50
N SER A 283 -13.53 18.42 -7.68
CA SER A 283 -14.59 18.42 -6.66
C SER A 283 -14.20 19.14 -5.37
N GLY A 284 -12.99 19.74 -5.30
CA GLY A 284 -12.50 20.47 -4.14
C GLY A 284 -11.94 19.58 -3.03
N ILE A 285 -11.71 18.31 -3.28
CA ILE A 285 -11.05 17.40 -2.35
C ILE A 285 -9.54 17.61 -2.41
N ARG A 286 -8.90 17.79 -1.26
CA ARG A 286 -7.44 17.85 -1.17
C ARG A 286 -6.83 16.50 -1.50
N VAL A 287 -5.79 16.49 -2.31
CA VAL A 287 -5.07 15.27 -2.64
C VAL A 287 -3.61 15.45 -2.25
N LEU A 288 -3.12 14.57 -1.38
CA LEU A 288 -1.71 14.42 -1.06
C LEU A 288 -1.21 13.15 -1.74
N VAL A 289 -0.18 13.28 -2.57
CA VAL A 289 0.58 12.13 -3.08
C VAL A 289 1.99 12.23 -2.50
N TYR A 290 2.45 11.19 -1.85
CA TYR A 290 3.79 11.08 -1.30
C TYR A 290 4.43 9.77 -1.75
N SER A 291 5.75 9.73 -1.84
CA SER A 291 6.46 8.55 -2.34
C SER A 291 7.84 8.51 -1.71
N GLY A 292 8.15 7.38 -1.05
CA GLY A 292 9.52 7.04 -0.65
C GLY A 292 10.35 6.74 -1.88
N ASP A 293 11.57 7.25 -1.93
CA ASP A 293 12.47 7.12 -3.08
C ASP A 293 13.32 5.85 -3.07
N GLN A 294 13.22 5.07 -1.98
CA GLN A 294 13.88 3.76 -1.87
C GLN A 294 12.97 2.59 -2.25
N ASP A 295 11.70 2.88 -2.57
CA ASP A 295 10.76 1.87 -3.07
C ASP A 295 11.01 1.53 -4.54
N SER A 296 11.30 0.25 -4.79
CA SER A 296 11.45 -0.29 -6.13
C SER A 296 10.18 -0.95 -6.68
N VAL A 297 9.13 -1.05 -5.86
CA VAL A 297 7.85 -1.68 -6.26
C VAL A 297 6.98 -0.69 -7.02
N ILE A 298 6.79 0.52 -6.49
CA ILE A 298 6.13 1.64 -7.18
C ILE A 298 7.05 2.85 -7.09
N PRO A 299 8.05 2.95 -7.98
CA PRO A 299 9.09 3.96 -7.88
C PRO A 299 8.56 5.39 -7.99
N LEU A 300 9.16 6.28 -7.20
CA LEU A 300 8.86 7.71 -7.19
C LEU A 300 8.78 8.35 -8.59
N THR A 301 9.62 7.92 -9.53
CA THR A 301 9.68 8.48 -10.89
C THR A 301 8.38 8.27 -11.66
N GLY A 302 7.70 7.13 -11.49
CA GLY A 302 6.39 6.85 -12.05
C GLY A 302 5.34 7.80 -11.49
N SER A 303 5.20 7.86 -10.17
CA SER A 303 4.25 8.73 -9.48
C SER A 303 4.46 10.22 -9.83
N ARG A 304 5.71 10.69 -9.87
CA ARG A 304 6.03 12.07 -10.28
C ARG A 304 5.57 12.37 -11.71
N THR A 305 5.80 11.45 -12.63
CA THR A 305 5.40 11.59 -14.03
C THR A 305 3.88 11.72 -14.15
N LEU A 306 3.15 10.84 -13.46
CA LEU A 306 1.67 10.86 -13.49
C LEU A 306 1.09 12.14 -12.89
N VAL A 307 1.57 12.55 -11.72
CA VAL A 307 1.10 13.77 -11.05
C VAL A 307 1.43 15.01 -11.87
N GLN A 308 2.63 15.09 -12.46
CA GLN A 308 3.02 16.20 -13.34
C GLN A 308 2.14 16.29 -14.59
N ASN A 309 1.88 15.15 -15.23
CA ASN A 309 0.99 15.10 -16.40
C ASN A 309 -0.42 15.52 -16.03
N LEU A 310 -0.98 14.97 -14.94
CA LEU A 310 -2.29 15.36 -14.45
C LEU A 310 -2.39 16.87 -14.18
N ALA A 311 -1.41 17.43 -13.47
CA ALA A 311 -1.39 18.87 -13.16
C ALA A 311 -1.35 19.73 -14.43
N ARG A 312 -0.53 19.34 -15.42
CA ARG A 312 -0.47 20.02 -16.72
C ARG A 312 -1.80 19.95 -17.47
N ASP A 313 -2.39 18.76 -17.55
CA ASP A 313 -3.63 18.52 -18.29
C ASP A 313 -4.84 19.23 -17.64
N MET A 314 -4.77 19.44 -16.34
CA MET A 314 -5.76 20.23 -15.60
C MET A 314 -5.46 21.75 -15.60
N GLY A 315 -4.34 22.20 -16.16
CA GLY A 315 -3.93 23.61 -16.12
C GLY A 315 -3.57 24.14 -14.73
N LEU A 316 -3.18 23.26 -13.80
CA LEU A 316 -2.78 23.65 -12.46
C LEU A 316 -1.43 24.36 -12.47
N LYS A 317 -1.34 25.43 -11.67
CA LYS A 317 -0.10 26.19 -11.51
C LYS A 317 0.66 25.72 -10.27
N THR A 318 1.97 25.64 -10.38
CA THR A 318 2.83 25.41 -9.22
C THR A 318 2.76 26.62 -8.30
N THR A 319 2.26 26.43 -7.08
CA THR A 319 2.19 27.47 -6.05
C THR A 319 3.43 27.51 -5.16
N THR A 320 4.05 26.34 -4.98
CA THR A 320 5.29 26.20 -4.22
C THR A 320 6.28 25.38 -5.05
N PRO A 321 7.48 25.89 -5.35
CA PRO A 321 8.49 25.14 -6.11
C PRO A 321 9.01 23.95 -5.29
N TYR A 322 9.59 22.98 -5.99
CA TYR A 322 10.28 21.85 -5.35
C TYR A 322 11.35 22.36 -4.38
N ARG A 323 11.30 21.92 -3.15
CA ARG A 323 12.20 22.34 -2.07
C ARG A 323 12.29 21.29 -0.98
N VAL A 324 13.32 21.34 -0.19
CA VAL A 324 13.37 20.67 1.10
C VAL A 324 12.33 21.31 2.00
N TRP A 325 11.61 20.50 2.76
CA TRP A 325 10.67 20.97 3.78
C TRP A 325 11.02 20.36 5.13
N PHE A 326 10.64 21.05 6.18
CA PHE A 326 10.90 20.65 7.55
C PHE A 326 9.62 20.78 8.36
N GLU A 327 9.44 19.88 9.31
CA GLU A 327 8.47 20.01 10.39
C GLU A 327 9.24 20.23 11.69
N GLY A 328 9.10 21.43 12.28
CA GLY A 328 9.92 21.81 13.42
C GLY A 328 11.42 21.86 13.09
N GLN A 329 12.18 21.02 13.78
CA GLN A 329 13.62 20.85 13.56
C GLN A 329 13.98 19.57 12.80
N GLN A 330 12.98 18.84 12.31
CA GLN A 330 13.14 17.58 11.57
C GLN A 330 12.90 17.78 10.10
#